data_ba1ec83f66afe50610e7b29d82a315cc
#
_entry.id   ba1ec83f66afe50610e7b29d82a315cc
#
_cell.length_a   1.000
_cell.length_b   1.000
_cell.length_c   1.000
_cell.angle_alpha   90.00
_cell.angle_beta   90.00
_cell.angle_gamma   90.00
#
_symmetry.space_group_name_H-M   'P 1'
#
loop_
_entity.id
_entity.type
_entity.pdbx_description
1 polymer ?
#
loop_
_entity_poly.entity_id
_entity_poly.type
_entity_poly.pdbx_seq_one_letter_code
_entity_poly.pdbx_strand_id
1 'polypeptide(L)' 'MNNIENKVIVITGASSGLGEATARLLAKKGAKVVIGARRTEKLEAIVHDIRAEGGQADK' A
#
# COMPACT_ATOMS: atom_id res chain seq x y z
N MET A 1 18.97 -12.18 0.29
CA MET A 1 17.93 -11.51 -0.44
C MET A 1 16.76 -11.17 0.47
N ASN A 2 16.24 -9.97 0.34
CA ASN A 2 15.13 -9.54 1.22
C ASN A 2 13.82 -10.10 0.74
N ASN A 3 13.17 -10.84 1.61
CA ASN A 3 11.85 -11.37 1.35
C ASN A 3 10.83 -10.53 2.13
N ILE A 4 9.98 -9.80 1.42
CA ILE A 4 8.97 -8.95 2.06
C ILE A 4 7.59 -9.61 2.09
N GLU A 5 7.47 -10.83 1.61
CA GLU A 5 6.21 -11.54 1.69
C GLU A 5 5.75 -11.66 3.13
N ASN A 6 4.49 -11.37 3.36
CA ASN A 6 3.87 -11.42 4.69
C ASN A 6 4.44 -10.42 5.69
N LYS A 7 5.29 -9.50 5.25
CA LYS A 7 5.73 -8.41 6.11
C LYS A 7 4.69 -7.31 6.13
N VAL A 8 4.54 -6.67 7.28
CA VAL A 8 3.65 -5.51 7.40
C VAL A 8 4.49 -4.26 7.27
N ILE A 9 4.15 -3.43 6.30
CA ILE A 9 4.87 -2.20 6.02
C ILE A 9 3.93 -1.02 6.13
N VAL A 10 4.29 -0.05 6.96
CA VAL A 10 3.48 1.14 7.17
C VAL A 10 4.06 2.27 6.32
N ILE A 11 3.22 2.87 5.50
CA ILE A 11 3.62 3.97 4.62
C ILE A 11 2.79 5.20 4.96
N THR A 12 3.47 6.27 5.36
CA THR A 12 2.80 7.54 5.60
C THR A 12 2.94 8.42 4.36
N GLY A 13 2.00 9.33 4.16
CA GLY A 13 2.03 10.22 3.01
C GLY A 13 1.72 9.53 1.69
N ALA A 14 0.98 8.42 1.73
CA ALA A 14 0.69 7.64 0.52
C ALA A 14 -0.20 8.37 -0.47
N SER A 15 -0.79 9.49 -0.08
CA SER A 15 -1.59 10.29 -1.01
C SER A 15 -0.72 11.05 -2.02
N SER A 16 0.59 11.14 -1.78
CA SER A 16 1.50 11.69 -2.77
C SER A 16 1.81 10.60 -3.80
N GLY A 17 2.18 11.03 -5.01
CA GLY A 17 2.47 10.08 -6.08
C GLY A 17 3.56 9.09 -5.72
N LEU A 18 4.59 9.56 -5.02
CA LEU A 18 5.71 8.71 -4.63
C LEU A 18 5.28 7.65 -3.61
N GLY A 19 4.53 8.06 -2.58
CA GLY A 19 4.06 7.13 -1.57
C GLY A 19 3.10 6.10 -2.14
N GLU A 20 2.22 6.52 -3.03
CA GLU A 20 1.30 5.62 -3.71
C GLU A 20 2.05 4.58 -4.54
N ALA A 21 3.01 5.01 -5.33
CA ALA A 21 3.79 4.10 -6.16
C ALA A 21 4.53 3.06 -5.30
N THR A 22 5.09 3.51 -4.19
CA THR A 22 5.79 2.62 -3.27
C THR A 22 4.83 1.59 -2.67
N ALA A 23 3.64 2.04 -2.24
CA ALA A 23 2.64 1.13 -1.66
C ALA A 23 2.23 0.06 -2.67
N ARG A 24 1.95 0.46 -3.89
CA ARG A 24 1.53 -0.49 -4.93
C ARG A 24 2.64 -1.49 -5.24
N LEU A 25 3.88 -1.02 -5.33
CA LEU A 25 5.02 -1.89 -5.61
C LEU A 25 5.22 -2.93 -4.52
N LEU A 26 5.20 -2.49 -3.26
CA LEU A 26 5.42 -3.40 -2.13
C LEU A 26 4.29 -4.42 -2.01
N ALA A 27 3.05 -3.99 -2.21
CA ALA A 27 1.93 -4.91 -2.18
C ALA A 27 2.03 -5.96 -3.28
N LYS A 28 2.50 -5.56 -4.45
CA LYS A 28 2.71 -6.49 -5.56
C LYS A 28 3.75 -7.54 -5.22
N LYS A 29 4.69 -7.22 -4.36
CA LYS A 29 5.73 -8.15 -3.93
C LYS A 29 5.31 -9.02 -2.75
N GLY A 30 4.07 -8.93 -2.32
CA GLY A 30 3.55 -9.78 -1.29
C GLY A 30 3.50 -9.19 0.11
N ALA A 31 3.90 -7.94 0.28
CA ALA A 31 3.84 -7.29 1.58
C ALA A 31 2.41 -6.85 1.89
N LYS A 32 2.06 -6.84 3.16
CA LYS A 32 0.83 -6.21 3.61
C LYS A 32 1.13 -4.75 3.90
N VAL A 33 0.48 -3.86 3.19
CA VAL A 33 0.74 -2.43 3.27
C VAL A 33 -0.34 -1.76 4.11
N VAL A 34 0.08 -1.00 5.13
CA VAL A 34 -0.82 -0.15 5.91
C VAL A 34 -0.53 1.29 5.52
N ILE A 35 -1.53 1.98 5.03
CA ILE A 35 -1.34 3.28 4.41
C ILE A 35 -1.95 4.37 5.28
N GLY A 36 -1.18 5.42 5.55
CA GLY A 36 -1.65 6.58 6.27
C GLY A 36 -1.53 7.83 5.43
N ALA A 37 -2.57 8.65 5.41
CA ALA A 37 -2.54 9.93 4.73
C ALA A 37 -3.67 10.81 5.26
N ARG A 38 -3.60 12.11 4.92
CA ARG A 38 -4.61 13.05 5.36
C ARG A 38 -5.93 12.90 4.62
N ARG A 39 -5.87 12.47 3.36
CA ARG A 39 -7.07 12.34 2.52
C ARG A 39 -7.51 10.90 2.46
N THR A 40 -8.59 10.61 3.14
CA THR A 40 -9.09 9.24 3.23
C THR A 40 -9.66 8.73 1.90
N GLU A 41 -10.23 9.62 1.08
CA GLU A 41 -10.76 9.21 -0.22
C GLU A 41 -9.67 8.60 -1.10
N LYS A 42 -8.49 9.22 -1.12
CA LYS A 42 -7.37 8.66 -1.88
C LYS A 42 -6.88 7.36 -1.30
N LEU A 43 -6.85 7.26 0.02
CA LEU A 43 -6.46 6.01 0.67
C LEU A 43 -7.38 4.88 0.28
N GLU A 44 -8.67 5.13 0.30
CA GLU A 44 -9.65 4.11 -0.05
C GLU A 44 -9.47 3.63 -1.48
N ALA A 45 -9.20 4.55 -2.40
CA ALA A 45 -8.97 4.19 -3.79
C ALA A 45 -7.72 3.33 -3.94
N ILE A 46 -6.63 3.69 -3.26
CA ILE A 46 -5.38 2.93 -3.34
C ILE A 46 -5.56 1.54 -2.75
N VAL A 47 -6.19 1.45 -1.58
CA VAL A 47 -6.44 0.17 -0.93
C VAL A 47 -7.33 -0.71 -1.80
N HIS A 48 -8.37 -0.13 -2.39
CA HIS A 48 -9.27 -0.86 -3.27
C HIS A 48 -8.51 -1.42 -4.48
N ASP A 49 -7.69 -0.61 -5.11
CA ASP A 49 -6.93 -1.04 -6.27
C ASP A 49 -5.95 -2.15 -5.93
N ILE A 50 -5.26 -2.03 -4.81
CA ILE A 50 -4.31 -3.06 -4.38
C ILE A 50 -5.03 -4.38 -4.12
N ARG A 51 -6.16 -4.32 -3.43
CA ARG A 51 -6.94 -5.54 -3.15
C ARG A 51 -7.49 -6.16 -4.42
N ALA A 52 -7.90 -5.34 -5.38
CA ALA A 52 -8.42 -5.83 -6.64
C ALA A 52 -7.36 -6.58 -7.44
N GLU A 53 -6.10 -6.25 -7.23
CA GLU A 53 -4.99 -6.94 -7.89
C GLU A 53 -4.49 -8.15 -7.08
N GLY A 54 -5.16 -8.50 -6.01
CA GLY A 54 -4.78 -9.62 -5.18
C GLY A 54 -3.79 -9.31 -4.09
N GLY A 55 -3.44 -8.04 -3.91
CA GLY A 55 -2.54 -7.62 -2.84
C GLY A 55 -3.25 -7.41 -1.52
N GLN A 56 -2.48 -7.10 -0.49
CA GLN A 56 -2.99 -6.83 0.85
C GLN A 56 -2.70 -5.39 1.23
N ALA A 57 -3.73 -4.65 1.55
CA ALA A 57 -3.60 -3.26 1.97
C ALA A 57 -4.69 -2.90 2.96
N ASP A 58 -4.36 -1.98 3.87
CA ASP A 58 -5.30 -1.46 4.84
C ASP A 58 -4.95 0.02 5.10
N LYS A 59 -5.79 0.69 5.83
CA LYS A 59 -5.61 2.11 6.12
C LYS A 59 -5.78 2.41 7.60
#